data_e353385e26115ceff18122626688b4c9
#
_entry.id   e353385e26115ceff18122626688b4c9
#
_cell.length_a   1.000
_cell.length_b   1.000
_cell.length_c   1.000
_cell.angle_alpha   90.00
_cell.angle_beta   90.00
_cell.angle_gamma   90.00
#
_symmetry.space_group_name_H-M   'P 1'
#
loop_
_entity.id
_entity.type
_entity.pdbx_description
1 polymer ?
#
loop_
_entity_poly.entity_id
_entity_poly.type
_entity_poly.pdbx_seq_one_letter_code
_entity_poly.pdbx_strand_id
1 'polypeptide(L)'
;MKKKLIIIVTLLIIIIIGVMLYFYFKEKNTVIEEYQPEEEISSEQMRQTIVSLYYRNKENGELMPEGRIIDSKELLKEPYKKLVDLLIEQPKNDKLESAIPEGTKVNKAELKNDIVYLDLSKEFIENHQGGEEKEKATV
;
A
#
# COMPACT_ATOMS: atom_id res chain seq x y z
N MET A 1 59.63 -11.33 -50.86
CA MET A 1 58.39 -11.94 -50.25
C MET A 1 58.35 -11.77 -48.72
N LYS A 2 59.40 -12.05 -47.97
CA LYS A 2 59.42 -11.98 -46.51
C LYS A 2 59.05 -10.57 -45.90
N LYS A 3 59.53 -9.45 -46.51
CA LYS A 3 59.23 -8.09 -46.07
C LYS A 3 57.74 -7.74 -46.19
N LYS A 4 57.05 -8.16 -47.27
CA LYS A 4 55.62 -7.93 -47.47
C LYS A 4 54.77 -8.72 -46.44
N LEU A 5 55.21 -9.94 -46.13
CA LEU A 5 54.54 -10.78 -45.12
C LEU A 5 54.65 -10.16 -43.74
N ILE A 6 55.82 -9.61 -43.36
CA ILE A 6 56.03 -8.94 -42.09
C ILE A 6 55.08 -7.72 -41.96
N ILE A 7 54.97 -6.91 -43.03
CA ILE A 7 54.06 -5.73 -43.02
C ILE A 7 52.60 -6.14 -42.82
N ILE A 8 52.17 -7.22 -43.48
CA ILE A 8 50.79 -7.72 -43.34
C ILE A 8 50.53 -8.20 -41.92
N VAL A 9 51.47 -8.93 -41.32
CA VAL A 9 51.33 -9.41 -39.92
C VAL A 9 51.29 -8.27 -38.91
N THR A 10 52.14 -7.26 -39.08
CA THR A 10 52.14 -6.08 -38.18
C THR A 10 50.82 -5.32 -38.29
N LEU A 11 50.26 -5.16 -39.48
CA LEU A 11 48.99 -4.48 -39.70
C LEU A 11 47.82 -5.25 -39.04
N LEU A 12 47.83 -6.58 -39.13
CA LEU A 12 46.88 -7.47 -38.50
C LEU A 12 46.89 -7.34 -36.95
N ILE A 13 48.10 -7.30 -36.39
CA ILE A 13 48.28 -7.12 -34.93
C ILE A 13 47.71 -5.76 -34.46
N ILE A 14 47.94 -4.69 -35.21
CA ILE A 14 47.42 -3.36 -34.90
C ILE A 14 45.90 -3.35 -34.90
N ILE A 15 45.26 -4.02 -35.88
CA ILE A 15 43.81 -4.13 -35.97
C ILE A 15 43.25 -4.90 -34.76
N ILE A 16 43.89 -6.02 -34.37
CA ILE A 16 43.46 -6.81 -33.21
C ILE A 16 43.54 -5.99 -31.92
N ILE A 17 44.63 -5.24 -31.72
CA ILE A 17 44.81 -4.36 -30.57
C ILE A 17 43.75 -3.25 -30.58
N GLY A 18 43.44 -2.66 -31.71
CA GLY A 18 42.41 -1.63 -31.87
C GLY A 18 41.00 -2.14 -31.48
N VAL A 19 40.65 -3.36 -31.94
CA VAL A 19 39.38 -4.01 -31.60
C VAL A 19 39.32 -4.35 -30.11
N MET A 20 40.41 -4.85 -29.54
CA MET A 20 40.48 -5.18 -28.12
C MET A 20 40.33 -3.93 -27.21
N LEU A 21 40.99 -2.83 -27.61
CA LEU A 21 40.83 -1.54 -26.94
C LEU A 21 39.38 -0.99 -27.07
N TYR A 22 38.78 -1.11 -28.25
CA TYR A 22 37.41 -0.70 -28.47
C TYR A 22 36.44 -1.43 -27.54
N PHE A 23 36.55 -2.76 -27.42
CA PHE A 23 35.71 -3.51 -26.50
C PHE A 23 35.99 -3.17 -25.03
N TYR A 24 37.26 -2.98 -24.65
CA TYR A 24 37.64 -2.59 -23.29
C TYR A 24 37.10 -1.22 -22.89
N PHE A 25 37.11 -0.23 -23.79
CA PHE A 25 36.52 1.08 -23.53
C PHE A 25 35.01 1.06 -23.63
N LYS A 26 34.41 0.21 -24.46
CA LYS A 26 32.96 0.05 -24.52
C LYS A 26 32.39 -0.54 -23.23
N GLU A 27 33.08 -1.52 -22.65
CA GLU A 27 32.65 -2.12 -21.36
C GLU A 27 32.80 -1.16 -20.19
N LYS A 28 33.78 -0.26 -20.20
CA LYS A 28 33.90 0.81 -19.20
C LYS A 28 32.89 1.96 -19.37
N ASN A 29 32.35 2.14 -20.57
CA ASN A 29 31.34 3.15 -20.87
C ASN A 29 29.90 2.61 -20.86
N THR A 30 29.65 1.39 -20.44
CA THR A 30 28.34 1.07 -19.87
C THR A 30 28.26 1.92 -18.61
N VAL A 31 27.69 3.11 -18.78
CA VAL A 31 27.12 3.89 -17.69
C VAL A 31 26.27 2.88 -16.93
N ILE A 32 26.73 2.49 -15.75
CA ILE A 32 25.81 2.00 -14.73
C ILE A 32 24.79 3.12 -14.71
N GLU A 33 23.59 2.90 -15.25
CA GLU A 33 22.47 3.78 -14.95
C GLU A 33 22.53 3.88 -13.43
N GLU A 34 23.02 5.05 -12.98
CA GLU A 34 23.00 5.40 -11.58
C GLU A 34 21.57 5.15 -11.19
N TYR A 35 21.36 4.11 -10.36
CA TYR A 35 20.06 3.81 -9.77
C TYR A 35 19.57 5.13 -9.20
N GLN A 36 18.73 5.83 -9.99
CA GLN A 36 17.96 6.95 -9.46
C GLN A 36 16.99 6.27 -8.51
N PRO A 37 17.13 6.45 -7.19
CA PRO A 37 16.13 5.97 -6.27
C PRO A 37 14.80 6.50 -6.83
N GLU A 38 13.89 5.60 -7.17
CA GLU A 38 12.51 5.97 -7.44
C GLU A 38 12.13 6.98 -6.38
N GLU A 39 11.54 8.09 -6.78
CA GLU A 39 11.18 9.28 -6.02
C GLU A 39 11.16 9.02 -4.52
N GLU A 40 12.03 9.68 -3.75
CA GLU A 40 12.08 9.51 -2.30
C GLU A 40 10.66 9.56 -1.78
N ILE A 41 10.15 8.38 -1.37
CA ILE A 41 8.83 8.27 -0.77
C ILE A 41 8.81 9.35 0.31
N SER A 42 7.99 10.38 0.10
CA SER A 42 7.97 11.51 1.00
C SER A 42 7.76 11.01 2.43
N SER A 43 8.34 11.67 3.42
CA SER A 43 8.17 11.29 4.82
C SER A 43 6.68 11.24 5.25
N GLU A 44 5.80 11.88 4.49
CA GLU A 44 4.35 11.80 4.63
C GLU A 44 3.79 10.48 4.05
N GLN A 45 4.27 10.02 2.90
CA GLN A 45 3.86 8.72 2.33
C GLN A 45 4.31 7.54 3.20
N MET A 46 5.48 7.62 3.84
CA MET A 46 5.93 6.61 4.80
C MET A 46 5.07 6.55 6.08
N ARG A 47 4.26 7.58 6.35
CA ARG A 47 3.37 7.63 7.51
C ARG A 47 1.97 7.13 7.22
N GLN A 48 1.66 6.84 5.98
CA GLN A 48 0.35 6.38 5.58
C GLN A 48 0.32 4.85 5.51
N THR A 49 -0.79 4.29 5.94
CA THR A 49 -1.10 2.87 5.78
C THR A 49 -2.50 2.72 5.20
N ILE A 50 -2.74 1.60 4.54
CA ILE A 50 -4.06 1.28 4.00
C ILE A 50 -4.67 0.21 4.89
N VAL A 51 -5.87 0.48 5.38
CA VAL A 51 -6.71 -0.51 6.06
C VAL A 51 -7.89 -0.88 5.19
N SER A 52 -8.25 -2.16 5.15
CA SER A 52 -9.44 -2.66 4.46
C SER A 52 -10.58 -2.76 5.46
N LEU A 53 -11.60 -1.95 5.24
CA LEU A 53 -12.83 -1.98 6.02
C LEU A 53 -13.91 -2.69 5.22
N TYR A 54 -14.76 -3.46 5.87
CA TYR A 54 -15.83 -4.19 5.21
C TYR A 54 -17.16 -3.51 5.48
N TYR A 55 -17.83 -3.11 4.41
CA TYR A 55 -19.13 -2.48 4.43
C TYR A 55 -20.17 -3.38 3.75
N ARG A 56 -21.42 -3.21 4.10
CA ARG A 56 -22.52 -3.97 3.53
C ARG A 56 -22.89 -3.43 2.15
N ASN A 57 -23.03 -4.29 1.16
CA ASN A 57 -23.56 -3.94 -0.15
C ASN A 57 -25.09 -3.80 -0.07
N LYS A 58 -25.62 -2.65 -0.51
CA LYS A 58 -27.06 -2.32 -0.47
C LYS A 58 -27.92 -3.24 -1.31
N GLU A 59 -27.37 -3.84 -2.39
CA GLU A 59 -28.13 -4.66 -3.33
C GLU A 59 -28.31 -6.10 -2.84
N ASN A 60 -27.24 -6.72 -2.33
CA ASN A 60 -27.23 -8.14 -1.98
C ASN A 60 -26.93 -8.42 -0.51
N GLY A 61 -26.59 -7.41 0.27
CA GLY A 61 -26.28 -7.52 1.71
C GLY A 61 -24.91 -8.13 2.02
N GLU A 62 -24.08 -8.46 1.03
CA GLU A 62 -22.76 -9.02 1.23
C GLU A 62 -21.76 -7.99 1.75
N LEU A 63 -20.77 -8.44 2.51
CA LEU A 63 -19.67 -7.58 2.95
C LEU A 63 -18.64 -7.39 1.83
N MET A 64 -18.38 -6.14 1.50
CA MET A 64 -17.44 -5.74 0.47
C MET A 64 -16.32 -4.88 1.07
N PRO A 65 -15.04 -5.12 0.71
CA PRO A 65 -13.93 -4.35 1.23
C PRO A 65 -13.85 -2.96 0.58
N GLU A 66 -13.53 -1.97 1.40
CA GLU A 66 -13.16 -0.63 0.96
C GLU A 66 -11.84 -0.22 1.62
N GLY A 67 -10.85 0.17 0.81
CA GLY A 67 -9.56 0.65 1.30
C GLY A 67 -9.65 2.08 1.84
N ARG A 68 -9.10 2.31 3.04
CA ARG A 68 -8.95 3.64 3.65
C ARG A 68 -7.48 3.91 3.91
N ILE A 69 -7.01 5.08 3.47
CA ILE A 69 -5.68 5.58 3.77
C ILE A 69 -5.74 6.34 5.07
N ILE A 70 -4.91 5.98 6.02
CA ILE A 70 -4.84 6.61 7.33
C ILE A 70 -3.39 6.89 7.74
N ASP A 71 -3.19 7.86 8.62
CA ASP A 71 -1.87 8.09 9.21
C ASP A 71 -1.54 6.95 10.20
N SER A 72 -0.37 6.32 9.98
CA SER A 72 0.09 5.21 10.82
C SER A 72 0.26 5.60 12.28
N LYS A 73 0.59 6.87 12.58
CA LYS A 73 0.71 7.35 13.96
C LYS A 73 -0.63 7.43 14.66
N GLU A 74 -1.68 7.87 13.94
CA GLU A 74 -3.04 7.89 14.50
C GLU A 74 -3.51 6.48 14.78
N LEU A 75 -3.28 5.55 13.85
CA LEU A 75 -3.63 4.15 14.04
C LEU A 75 -2.90 3.53 15.23
N LEU A 76 -1.59 3.79 15.38
CA LEU A 76 -0.80 3.21 16.48
C LEU A 76 -1.15 3.78 17.85
N LYS A 77 -1.70 4.99 17.91
CA LYS A 77 -2.06 5.64 19.17
C LYS A 77 -3.27 4.97 19.84
N GLU A 78 -4.34 4.74 19.10
CA GLU A 78 -5.58 4.13 19.56
C GLU A 78 -6.15 3.19 18.47
N PRO A 79 -5.49 2.04 18.19
CA PRO A 79 -5.79 1.24 17.02
C PRO A 79 -7.23 0.76 16.93
N TYR A 80 -7.76 0.26 18.02
CA TYR A 80 -9.12 -0.30 18.04
C TYR A 80 -10.19 0.79 17.92
N LYS A 81 -9.99 1.91 18.63
CA LYS A 81 -10.89 3.05 18.52
C LYS A 81 -10.90 3.61 17.11
N LYS A 82 -9.71 3.84 16.52
CA LYS A 82 -9.58 4.39 15.17
C LYS A 82 -10.23 3.51 14.11
N LEU A 83 -10.05 2.19 14.20
CA LEU A 83 -10.68 1.26 13.24
C LEU A 83 -12.22 1.28 13.34
N VAL A 84 -12.76 1.34 14.56
CA VAL A 84 -14.22 1.42 14.74
C VAL A 84 -14.77 2.77 14.32
N ASP A 85 -14.08 3.88 14.62
CA ASP A 85 -14.45 5.22 14.17
C ASP A 85 -14.55 5.27 12.63
N LEU A 86 -13.58 4.63 11.93
CA LEU A 86 -13.59 4.52 10.45
C LEU A 86 -14.75 3.68 9.92
N LEU A 87 -15.17 2.63 10.65
CA LEU A 87 -16.34 1.82 10.28
C LEU A 87 -17.65 2.56 10.47
N ILE A 88 -17.70 3.48 11.46
CA ILE A 88 -18.87 4.36 11.70
C ILE A 88 -18.99 5.37 10.55
N GLU A 89 -17.87 5.84 10.00
CA GLU A 89 -17.88 6.72 8.86
C GLU A 89 -18.58 6.06 7.67
N GLN A 90 -19.34 6.83 6.91
CA GLN A 90 -19.99 6.31 5.71
C GLN A 90 -18.95 5.86 4.67
N PRO A 91 -19.21 4.77 3.94
CA PRO A 91 -18.34 4.34 2.84
C PRO A 91 -18.29 5.41 1.76
N LYS A 92 -17.17 5.48 1.04
CA LYS A 92 -17.01 6.38 -0.12
C LYS A 92 -17.74 5.87 -1.35
N ASN A 93 -17.98 4.56 -1.40
CA ASN A 93 -18.71 3.92 -2.49
C ASN A 93 -20.21 3.95 -2.20
N ASP A 94 -20.99 4.63 -3.05
CA ASP A 94 -22.43 4.81 -2.90
C ASP A 94 -23.24 3.49 -2.89
N LYS A 95 -22.68 2.39 -3.39
CA LYS A 95 -23.29 1.06 -3.36
C LYS A 95 -23.18 0.37 -2.00
N LEU A 96 -22.36 0.91 -1.11
CA LEU A 96 -22.12 0.36 0.20
C LEU A 96 -22.85 1.17 1.29
N GLU A 97 -23.05 0.57 2.42
CA GLU A 97 -23.59 1.20 3.63
C GLU A 97 -22.85 0.69 4.87
N SER A 98 -22.74 1.52 5.89
CA SER A 98 -22.24 1.10 7.19
C SER A 98 -23.25 0.19 7.88
N ALA A 99 -22.79 -0.89 8.50
CA ALA A 99 -23.62 -1.73 9.36
C ALA A 99 -23.84 -1.07 10.74
N ILE A 100 -22.98 -0.12 11.11
CA ILE A 100 -23.07 0.59 12.40
C ILE A 100 -24.07 1.74 12.25
N PRO A 101 -25.02 1.88 13.18
CA PRO A 101 -26.02 2.93 13.14
C PRO A 101 -25.42 4.35 13.13
N GLU A 102 -26.04 5.23 12.36
CA GLU A 102 -25.61 6.63 12.25
C GLU A 102 -25.68 7.34 13.62
N GLY A 103 -24.70 8.19 13.90
CA GLY A 103 -24.60 8.93 15.15
C GLY A 103 -23.90 8.16 16.27
N THR A 104 -23.60 6.86 16.08
CA THR A 104 -22.80 6.07 17.03
C THR A 104 -21.44 6.71 17.25
N LYS A 105 -20.96 6.71 18.49
CA LYS A 105 -19.61 7.17 18.88
C LYS A 105 -18.92 6.11 19.71
N VAL A 106 -17.61 6.03 19.57
CA VAL A 106 -16.77 5.17 20.42
C VAL A 106 -16.34 5.98 21.65
N ASN A 107 -16.93 5.67 22.81
CA ASN A 107 -16.53 6.28 24.08
C ASN A 107 -15.18 5.72 24.52
N LYS A 108 -14.98 4.39 24.38
CA LYS A 108 -13.78 3.70 24.81
C LYS A 108 -13.55 2.42 24.00
N ALA A 109 -12.28 2.11 23.75
CA ALA A 109 -11.86 0.85 23.16
C ALA A 109 -10.62 0.34 23.91
N GLU A 110 -10.67 -0.85 24.50
CA GLU A 110 -9.59 -1.43 25.29
C GLU A 110 -9.35 -2.88 24.91
N LEU A 111 -8.09 -3.25 24.76
CA LEU A 111 -7.68 -4.65 24.65
C LEU A 111 -7.33 -5.20 26.03
N LYS A 112 -8.00 -6.27 26.43
CA LYS A 112 -7.71 -7.01 27.67
C LYS A 112 -7.76 -8.51 27.39
N ASN A 113 -6.69 -9.24 27.69
CA ASN A 113 -6.62 -10.69 27.50
C ASN A 113 -7.03 -11.14 26.09
N ASP A 114 -6.51 -10.46 25.06
CA ASP A 114 -6.80 -10.69 23.63
C ASP A 114 -8.26 -10.45 23.21
N ILE A 115 -9.05 -9.81 24.07
CA ILE A 115 -10.43 -9.40 23.79
C ILE A 115 -10.51 -7.87 23.73
N VAL A 116 -11.08 -7.34 22.64
CA VAL A 116 -11.34 -5.92 22.52
C VAL A 116 -12.69 -5.59 23.15
N TYR A 117 -12.67 -4.73 24.16
CA TYR A 117 -13.89 -4.19 24.81
C TYR A 117 -14.20 -2.83 24.22
N LEU A 118 -15.38 -2.70 23.65
CA LEU A 118 -15.88 -1.46 23.06
C LEU A 118 -17.00 -0.90 23.92
N ASP A 119 -16.87 0.36 24.31
CA ASP A 119 -17.94 1.16 24.89
C ASP A 119 -18.46 2.12 23.81
N LEU A 120 -19.66 1.87 23.35
CA LEU A 120 -20.33 2.65 22.32
C LEU A 120 -21.42 3.54 22.93
N SER A 121 -21.70 4.66 22.28
CA SER A 121 -22.75 5.58 22.71
C SER A 121 -24.14 4.94 22.51
N LYS A 122 -25.14 5.51 23.18
CA LYS A 122 -26.52 4.98 23.17
C LYS A 122 -27.14 4.93 21.76
N GLU A 123 -26.68 5.79 20.86
CA GLU A 123 -27.13 5.84 19.46
C GLU A 123 -26.90 4.51 18.73
N PHE A 124 -25.92 3.72 19.18
CA PHE A 124 -25.72 2.37 18.67
C PHE A 124 -26.96 1.49 18.82
N ILE A 125 -27.71 1.65 19.93
CA ILE A 125 -28.93 0.89 20.19
C ILE A 125 -30.15 1.65 19.68
N GLU A 126 -30.25 2.94 19.97
CA GLU A 126 -31.43 3.78 19.68
C GLU A 126 -31.65 3.97 18.17
N ASN A 127 -30.56 4.08 17.39
CA ASN A 127 -30.61 4.32 15.94
C ASN A 127 -30.50 3.03 15.10
N HIS A 128 -30.50 1.87 15.75
CA HIS A 128 -30.40 0.60 15.02
C HIS A 128 -31.71 0.32 14.26
N GLN A 129 -31.73 0.70 12.99
CA GLN A 129 -32.88 0.50 12.11
C GLN A 129 -32.71 -0.79 11.31
N GLY A 130 -33.54 -1.78 11.54
CA GLY A 130 -33.70 -2.79 10.52
C GLY A 130 -33.55 -4.24 10.84
N GLY A 131 -33.94 -4.69 12.03
CA GLY A 131 -34.18 -6.11 12.33
C GLY A 131 -32.94 -7.00 12.33
N GLU A 132 -33.19 -8.31 12.46
CA GLU A 132 -32.21 -9.35 12.72
C GLU A 132 -31.04 -9.40 11.70
N GLU A 133 -31.30 -9.11 10.42
CA GLU A 133 -30.27 -9.16 9.38
C GLU A 133 -29.21 -8.05 9.54
N LYS A 134 -29.64 -6.82 9.90
CA LYS A 134 -28.72 -5.73 10.14
C LYS A 134 -27.98 -5.86 11.47
N GLU A 135 -28.64 -6.40 12.48
CA GLU A 135 -27.98 -6.73 13.75
C GLU A 135 -26.86 -7.74 13.56
N LYS A 136 -27.10 -8.81 12.78
CA LYS A 136 -26.08 -9.82 12.45
C LYS A 136 -24.92 -9.26 11.66
N ALA A 137 -25.13 -8.22 10.84
CA ALA A 137 -24.07 -7.57 10.09
C ALA A 137 -23.20 -6.64 10.95
N THR A 138 -23.68 -6.26 12.13
CA THR A 138 -22.97 -5.36 13.06
C THR A 138 -22.12 -6.13 14.09
N VAL A 139 -22.39 -7.41 14.28
CA VAL A 139 -21.70 -8.32 15.19
C VAL A 139 -20.90 -9.32 14.36
#